data_739a661bb25657ad45ec524bff0c0e38
#
_entry.id   739a661bb25657ad45ec524bff0c0e38
#
_cell.length_a   1.000
_cell.length_b   1.000
_cell.length_c   1.000
_cell.angle_alpha   90.00
_cell.angle_beta   90.00
_cell.angle_gamma   90.00
#
_symmetry.space_group_name_H-M   'P 1'
#
loop_
_entity.id
_entity.type
_entity.pdbx_description
1 polymer ?
#
loop_
_entity_poly.entity_id
_entity_poly.type
_entity_poly.pdbx_seq_one_letter_code
_entity_poly.pdbx_strand_id
1 'polypeptide(L)'
;EANLLGNVNWKVSIHSGNGAQHLRPTTEGVKGGKCLKIESKKPTDTSWGAEVKVKANTRYRLRGEIKTEGIQGGGLGALFNVHELQSPERVKTQALRGKKDWTEVSIDFNSLGRKEITINALFGGWGQSTGTAWFDEIELKELVAIPKIQTDVKLRPGDATRGKDLFNTHPVAACSRCHVVGGKGGVIGPALDTIAARKGPDYIKRSLLEPNAEIAEGYPLKVSPMPPMNLLLEPQEIEDILSYLQTLK
;
A
#
# COMPACT_ATOMS: atom_id res chain seq x y z
N GLU A 1 -5.42 -2.28 -18.91
CA GLU A 1 -6.44 -2.08 -17.86
C GLU A 1 -6.86 -0.61 -17.81
N ALA A 2 -8.14 -0.36 -17.44
CA ALA A 2 -8.69 0.99 -17.43
C ALA A 2 -8.10 1.82 -16.28
N ASN A 3 -7.85 3.11 -16.53
CA ASN A 3 -7.50 4.07 -15.48
C ASN A 3 -8.74 4.37 -14.63
N LEU A 4 -8.74 4.00 -13.36
CA LEU A 4 -9.85 4.24 -12.44
C LEU A 4 -10.03 5.72 -12.09
N LEU A 5 -9.03 6.57 -12.35
CA LEU A 5 -9.06 8.02 -12.12
C LEU A 5 -9.47 8.84 -13.37
N GLY A 6 -9.78 8.18 -14.50
CA GLY A 6 -10.07 8.88 -15.76
C GLY A 6 -11.30 9.80 -15.72
N ASN A 7 -12.28 9.53 -14.87
CA ASN A 7 -13.54 10.28 -14.77
C ASN A 7 -13.92 10.67 -13.34
N VAL A 8 -12.94 10.80 -12.44
CA VAL A 8 -13.20 11.17 -11.04
C VAL A 8 -13.34 12.69 -10.88
N ASN A 9 -14.08 13.10 -9.86
CA ASN A 9 -14.18 14.49 -9.48
C ASN A 9 -13.13 14.85 -8.41
N TRP A 10 -12.15 15.64 -8.79
CA TRP A 10 -11.13 16.16 -7.88
C TRP A 10 -11.69 17.29 -7.03
N LYS A 11 -11.63 17.18 -5.71
CA LYS A 11 -12.10 18.15 -4.72
C LYS A 11 -10.92 18.70 -3.94
N VAL A 12 -11.03 19.94 -3.49
CA VAL A 12 -10.02 20.57 -2.62
C VAL A 12 -10.19 20.08 -1.19
N SER A 13 -9.08 19.71 -0.54
CA SER A 13 -9.00 19.41 0.88
C SER A 13 -7.87 20.21 1.52
N ILE A 14 -8.19 20.96 2.59
CA ILE A 14 -7.21 21.75 3.35
C ILE A 14 -6.96 21.02 4.66
N HIS A 15 -5.71 20.61 4.89
CA HIS A 15 -5.32 19.87 6.08
C HIS A 15 -4.79 20.81 7.17
N SER A 16 -3.97 21.81 6.77
CA SER A 16 -3.54 22.89 7.67
C SER A 16 -3.02 24.10 6.90
N GLY A 17 -3.07 25.28 7.54
CA GLY A 17 -2.72 26.54 6.91
C GLY A 17 -3.82 27.10 6.01
N ASN A 18 -3.59 28.28 5.45
CA ASN A 18 -4.48 28.94 4.52
C ASN A 18 -3.71 29.71 3.45
N GLY A 19 -4.35 30.01 2.33
CA GLY A 19 -3.78 30.83 1.26
C GLY A 19 -3.22 30.06 0.07
N ALA A 20 -3.38 28.73 0.03
CA ALA A 20 -3.14 27.97 -1.18
C ALA A 20 -4.24 28.26 -2.22
N GLN A 21 -3.81 28.41 -3.46
CA GLN A 21 -4.70 28.46 -4.62
C GLN A 21 -4.68 27.11 -5.32
N HIS A 22 -5.88 26.60 -5.63
CA HIS A 22 -6.08 25.36 -6.35
C HIS A 22 -6.60 25.68 -7.74
N LEU A 23 -5.81 25.40 -8.75
CA LEU A 23 -6.04 25.80 -10.14
C LEU A 23 -6.11 24.56 -11.05
N ARG A 24 -6.78 24.72 -12.18
CA ARG A 24 -6.87 23.69 -13.24
C ARG A 24 -6.47 24.30 -14.58
N PRO A 25 -5.18 24.66 -14.76
CA PRO A 25 -4.71 25.22 -16.03
C PRO A 25 -4.89 24.21 -17.16
N THR A 26 -5.17 24.74 -18.35
CA THR A 26 -5.47 23.92 -19.53
C THR A 26 -4.28 23.76 -20.48
N THR A 27 -3.18 24.43 -20.18
CA THR A 27 -1.99 24.50 -21.04
C THR A 27 -0.66 24.32 -20.28
N GLU A 28 -0.73 24.06 -18.95
CA GLU A 28 0.48 23.91 -18.11
C GLU A 28 0.81 22.44 -17.80
N GLY A 29 0.01 21.48 -18.29
CA GLY A 29 0.22 20.04 -18.08
C GLY A 29 1.33 19.46 -18.96
N VAL A 30 1.56 18.18 -18.81
CA VAL A 30 2.47 17.41 -19.66
C VAL A 30 2.07 17.61 -21.12
N LYS A 31 3.04 17.90 -21.98
CA LYS A 31 2.81 18.17 -23.41
C LYS A 31 1.85 19.34 -23.67
N GLY A 32 1.73 20.31 -22.75
CA GLY A 32 0.85 21.46 -22.89
C GLY A 32 -0.63 21.17 -22.67
N GLY A 33 -0.96 20.09 -21.93
CA GLY A 33 -2.31 19.69 -21.60
C GLY A 33 -2.87 20.33 -20.33
N LYS A 34 -4.00 19.78 -19.88
CA LYS A 34 -4.65 20.12 -18.60
C LYS A 34 -3.91 19.46 -17.45
N CYS A 35 -3.87 20.13 -16.29
CA CYS A 35 -3.32 19.54 -15.07
C CYS A 35 -4.04 20.07 -13.82
N LEU A 36 -3.72 19.51 -12.66
CA LEU A 36 -4.04 20.08 -11.37
C LEU A 36 -2.85 20.89 -10.88
N LYS A 37 -3.10 22.06 -10.29
CA LYS A 37 -2.06 22.93 -9.77
C LYS A 37 -2.41 23.39 -8.36
N ILE A 38 -1.40 23.45 -7.49
CA ILE A 38 -1.48 24.04 -6.17
C ILE A 38 -0.34 25.05 -6.05
N GLU A 39 -0.68 26.27 -5.66
CA GLU A 39 0.28 27.34 -5.44
C GLU A 39 0.04 27.97 -4.06
N SER A 40 1.09 28.12 -3.26
CA SER A 40 0.99 28.81 -1.98
C SER A 40 2.24 29.59 -1.64
N LYS A 41 2.04 30.87 -1.31
CA LYS A 41 3.07 31.75 -0.74
C LYS A 41 3.17 31.66 0.77
N LYS A 42 2.16 31.05 1.42
CA LYS A 42 2.11 30.83 2.88
C LYS A 42 2.25 29.34 3.17
N PRO A 43 2.86 28.96 4.32
CA PRO A 43 2.94 27.56 4.72
C PRO A 43 1.56 26.90 4.75
N THR A 44 1.39 25.83 3.99
CA THR A 44 0.10 25.13 3.80
C THR A 44 0.32 23.64 3.60
N ASP A 45 -0.59 22.82 4.14
CA ASP A 45 -0.76 21.39 3.84
C ASP A 45 -2.16 21.21 3.25
N THR A 46 -2.24 20.80 1.99
CA THR A 46 -3.50 20.75 1.24
C THR A 46 -3.39 19.79 0.05
N SER A 47 -4.52 19.41 -0.52
CA SER A 47 -4.54 18.49 -1.66
C SER A 47 -5.69 18.76 -2.64
N TRP A 48 -5.54 18.23 -3.85
CA TRP A 48 -6.65 17.77 -4.66
C TRP A 48 -6.91 16.31 -4.31
N GLY A 49 -8.12 15.98 -3.83
CA GLY A 49 -8.54 14.64 -3.46
C GLY A 49 -9.57 14.07 -4.42
N ALA A 50 -9.46 12.79 -4.76
CA ALA A 50 -10.43 12.06 -5.57
C ALA A 50 -10.81 10.75 -4.90
N GLU A 51 -12.10 10.57 -4.63
CA GLU A 51 -12.66 9.32 -4.14
C GLU A 51 -12.81 8.32 -5.30
N VAL A 52 -12.36 7.10 -5.11
CA VAL A 52 -12.41 6.06 -6.13
C VAL A 52 -12.82 4.72 -5.54
N LYS A 53 -13.75 4.04 -6.20
CA LYS A 53 -14.13 2.67 -5.84
C LYS A 53 -13.05 1.69 -6.25
N VAL A 54 -12.70 0.79 -5.34
CA VAL A 54 -11.69 -0.25 -5.53
C VAL A 54 -12.24 -1.60 -5.09
N LYS A 55 -11.62 -2.68 -5.52
CA LYS A 55 -11.88 -4.02 -5.00
C LYS A 55 -11.08 -4.20 -3.70
N ALA A 56 -11.69 -4.83 -2.69
CA ALA A 56 -10.99 -5.16 -1.46
C ALA A 56 -9.85 -6.16 -1.71
N ASN A 57 -8.78 -6.08 -0.92
CA ASN A 57 -7.62 -6.98 -0.95
C ASN A 57 -6.97 -7.11 -2.35
N THR A 58 -7.00 -6.02 -3.10
CA THR A 58 -6.52 -5.98 -4.48
C THR A 58 -5.32 -5.05 -4.61
N ARG A 59 -4.33 -5.46 -5.40
CA ARG A 59 -3.14 -4.63 -5.67
C ARG A 59 -3.45 -3.59 -6.73
N TYR A 60 -2.95 -2.39 -6.48
CA TYR A 60 -3.05 -1.24 -7.39
C TYR A 60 -1.70 -0.59 -7.58
N ARG A 61 -1.50 0.02 -8.75
CA ARG A 61 -0.43 0.98 -9.00
C ARG A 61 -1.04 2.36 -9.13
N LEU A 62 -0.61 3.27 -8.27
CA LEU A 62 -0.83 4.70 -8.42
C LEU A 62 0.42 5.30 -9.08
N ARG A 63 0.24 6.00 -10.19
CA ARG A 63 1.29 6.66 -10.95
C ARG A 63 0.83 8.06 -11.36
N GLY A 64 1.76 8.97 -11.56
CA GLY A 64 1.49 10.27 -12.15
C GLY A 64 2.76 11.08 -12.32
N GLU A 65 2.63 12.19 -13.00
CA GLU A 65 3.69 13.16 -13.23
C GLU A 65 3.54 14.33 -12.26
N ILE A 66 4.64 14.75 -11.65
CA ILE A 66 4.69 15.92 -10.77
C ILE A 66 5.79 16.87 -11.24
N LYS A 67 5.44 18.16 -11.34
CA LYS A 67 6.39 19.25 -11.55
C LYS A 67 6.35 20.18 -10.35
N THR A 68 7.50 20.71 -9.92
CA THR A 68 7.58 21.61 -8.77
C THR A 68 8.42 22.84 -9.05
N GLU A 69 8.06 23.96 -8.40
CA GLU A 69 8.84 25.18 -8.39
C GLU A 69 8.84 25.81 -7.00
N GLY A 70 10.05 25.97 -6.43
CA GLY A 70 10.25 26.65 -5.16
C GLY A 70 9.64 25.93 -3.94
N ILE A 71 9.42 24.61 -4.00
CA ILE A 71 8.86 23.86 -2.86
C ILE A 71 9.86 23.84 -1.72
N GLN A 72 9.47 24.48 -0.60
CA GLN A 72 10.25 24.53 0.65
C GLN A 72 9.32 24.54 1.88
N GLY A 73 9.89 24.38 3.07
CA GLY A 73 9.16 24.31 4.35
C GLY A 73 9.36 22.99 5.08
N GLY A 74 8.58 22.73 6.13
CA GLY A 74 8.69 21.56 6.98
C GLY A 74 7.94 20.31 6.48
N GLY A 75 7.10 20.45 5.45
CA GLY A 75 6.38 19.33 4.83
C GLY A 75 7.25 18.47 3.92
N LEU A 76 6.76 17.32 3.51
CA LEU A 76 7.47 16.43 2.57
C LEU A 76 7.62 17.03 1.18
N GLY A 77 6.68 17.89 0.74
CA GLY A 77 6.69 18.51 -0.58
C GLY A 77 5.45 18.15 -1.40
N ALA A 78 5.65 17.86 -2.70
CA ALA A 78 4.58 17.43 -3.60
C ALA A 78 4.66 15.92 -3.85
N LEU A 79 3.55 15.20 -3.70
CA LEU A 79 3.49 13.73 -3.81
C LEU A 79 2.05 13.25 -4.05
N PHE A 80 1.89 11.98 -4.39
CA PHE A 80 0.60 11.31 -4.29
C PHE A 80 0.54 10.43 -3.05
N ASN A 81 -0.63 10.33 -2.40
CA ASN A 81 -0.86 9.37 -1.33
C ASN A 81 -2.27 8.79 -1.35
N VAL A 82 -2.45 7.67 -0.67
CA VAL A 82 -3.76 7.06 -0.40
C VAL A 82 -4.15 7.44 1.03
N HIS A 83 -5.21 8.24 1.17
CA HIS A 83 -5.57 8.87 2.45
C HIS A 83 -5.84 7.84 3.56
N GLU A 84 -6.56 6.77 3.26
CA GLU A 84 -6.99 5.77 4.24
C GLU A 84 -5.90 4.76 4.61
N LEU A 85 -4.79 4.72 3.86
CA LEU A 85 -3.71 3.75 4.03
C LEU A 85 -2.47 4.43 4.64
N GLN A 86 -2.58 4.80 5.92
CA GLN A 86 -1.57 5.58 6.64
C GLN A 86 -0.79 4.78 7.70
N SER A 87 -1.22 3.55 8.00
CA SER A 87 -0.62 2.72 9.05
C SER A 87 -0.61 1.25 8.60
N PRO A 88 0.44 0.47 8.91
CA PRO A 88 1.68 0.87 9.60
C PRO A 88 2.61 1.73 8.74
N GLU A 89 2.54 1.60 7.41
CA GLU A 89 3.32 2.40 6.47
C GLU A 89 2.40 3.29 5.64
N ARG A 90 2.84 4.54 5.46
CA ARG A 90 2.09 5.50 4.64
C ARG A 90 2.22 5.12 3.17
N VAL A 91 1.09 4.81 2.54
CA VAL A 91 1.05 4.59 1.10
C VAL A 91 1.16 5.93 0.39
N LYS A 92 2.36 6.24 -0.06
CA LYS A 92 2.71 7.50 -0.74
C LYS A 92 3.82 7.29 -1.74
N THR A 93 3.84 8.08 -2.80
CA THR A 93 4.95 8.12 -3.75
C THR A 93 6.17 8.84 -3.15
N GLN A 94 7.28 8.84 -3.89
CA GLN A 94 8.37 9.77 -3.63
C GLN A 94 7.82 11.21 -3.62
N ALA A 95 8.30 12.02 -2.68
CA ALA A 95 7.97 13.43 -2.59
C ALA A 95 8.99 14.28 -3.34
N LEU A 96 8.55 15.29 -4.08
CA LEU A 96 9.39 16.21 -4.80
C LEU A 96 9.43 17.57 -4.08
N ARG A 97 10.64 18.16 -4.03
CA ARG A 97 10.93 19.45 -3.41
C ARG A 97 11.78 20.32 -4.32
N GLY A 98 11.87 21.62 -3.98
CA GLY A 98 12.66 22.58 -4.75
C GLY A 98 12.06 22.80 -6.12
N LYS A 99 12.92 22.84 -7.14
CA LYS A 99 12.54 22.94 -8.56
C LYS A 99 12.84 21.61 -9.23
N LYS A 100 11.80 20.99 -9.78
CA LYS A 100 11.86 19.76 -10.58
C LYS A 100 10.99 19.92 -11.81
N ASP A 101 11.47 19.48 -12.94
CA ASP A 101 10.65 19.33 -14.13
C ASP A 101 9.72 18.12 -13.99
N TRP A 102 8.83 17.90 -14.94
CA TRP A 102 7.92 16.78 -14.93
C TRP A 102 8.68 15.48 -14.63
N THR A 103 8.28 14.84 -13.55
CA THR A 103 8.96 13.67 -12.99
C THR A 103 7.90 12.63 -12.65
N GLU A 104 8.01 11.45 -13.26
CA GLU A 104 7.13 10.33 -12.94
C GLU A 104 7.41 9.82 -11.52
N VAL A 105 6.34 9.62 -10.77
CA VAL A 105 6.37 8.99 -9.46
C VAL A 105 5.31 7.90 -9.39
N SER A 106 5.60 6.81 -8.71
CA SER A 106 4.64 5.70 -8.57
C SER A 106 4.77 4.98 -7.24
N ILE A 107 3.71 4.25 -6.86
CA ILE A 107 3.67 3.34 -5.72
C ILE A 107 2.70 2.20 -5.99
N ASP A 108 3.14 0.98 -5.70
CA ASP A 108 2.28 -0.20 -5.67
C ASP A 108 1.77 -0.41 -4.24
N PHE A 109 0.48 -0.68 -4.09
CA PHE A 109 -0.12 -0.92 -2.78
C PHE A 109 -1.27 -1.93 -2.86
N ASN A 110 -1.67 -2.46 -1.71
CA ASN A 110 -2.87 -3.27 -1.57
C ASN A 110 -3.99 -2.41 -0.95
N SER A 111 -5.21 -2.50 -1.48
CA SER A 111 -6.38 -1.79 -0.95
C SER A 111 -6.82 -2.29 0.44
N LEU A 112 -6.26 -3.42 0.91
CA LEU A 112 -6.69 -4.10 2.12
C LEU A 112 -8.20 -4.38 2.08
N GLY A 113 -8.91 -4.34 3.18
CA GLY A 113 -10.37 -4.50 3.21
C GLY A 113 -11.19 -3.35 2.63
N ARG A 114 -10.55 -2.32 2.03
CA ARG A 114 -11.24 -1.13 1.52
C ARG A 114 -11.94 -1.39 0.20
N LYS A 115 -13.14 -0.84 0.06
CA LYS A 115 -13.91 -0.82 -1.19
C LYS A 115 -13.96 0.57 -1.84
N GLU A 116 -13.45 1.56 -1.12
CA GLU A 116 -13.30 2.94 -1.55
C GLU A 116 -12.05 3.53 -0.90
N ILE A 117 -11.31 4.34 -1.64
CA ILE A 117 -10.11 5.05 -1.19
C ILE A 117 -10.08 6.46 -1.77
N THR A 118 -9.36 7.35 -1.10
CA THR A 118 -9.11 8.71 -1.57
C THR A 118 -7.66 8.84 -2.03
N ILE A 119 -7.48 9.17 -3.30
CA ILE A 119 -6.17 9.54 -3.85
C ILE A 119 -6.01 11.03 -3.72
N ASN A 120 -4.91 11.48 -3.11
CA ASN A 120 -4.56 12.89 -3.02
C ASN A 120 -3.36 13.22 -3.91
N ALA A 121 -3.48 14.26 -4.71
CA ALA A 121 -2.36 15.03 -5.21
C ALA A 121 -2.03 16.06 -4.10
N LEU A 122 -1.05 15.72 -3.26
CA LEU A 122 -0.79 16.34 -1.95
C LEU A 122 0.36 17.34 -2.04
N PHE A 123 0.14 18.52 -1.46
CA PHE A 123 1.10 19.61 -1.33
C PHE A 123 1.32 19.92 0.17
N GLY A 124 2.53 19.78 0.64
CA GLY A 124 2.90 19.84 2.05
C GLY A 124 3.21 18.46 2.59
N GLY A 125 2.18 17.73 2.98
CA GLY A 125 2.26 16.34 3.44
C GLY A 125 2.93 16.17 4.80
N TRP A 126 2.12 15.95 5.83
CA TRP A 126 2.56 15.83 7.25
C TRP A 126 3.44 16.98 7.72
N GLY A 127 3.20 18.15 7.20
CA GLY A 127 3.86 19.41 7.46
C GLY A 127 3.53 20.40 6.36
N GLN A 128 3.85 21.67 6.57
CA GLN A 128 3.47 22.74 5.65
C GLN A 128 4.60 23.05 4.68
N SER A 129 4.23 23.40 3.44
CA SER A 129 5.14 23.85 2.39
C SER A 129 4.67 25.15 1.75
N THR A 130 5.59 25.85 1.10
CA THR A 130 5.33 26.96 0.17
C THR A 130 5.86 26.58 -1.21
N GLY A 131 5.46 27.32 -2.26
CA GLY A 131 5.88 27.08 -3.64
C GLY A 131 4.73 26.68 -4.55
N THR A 132 5.04 26.04 -5.66
CA THR A 132 4.05 25.60 -6.65
C THR A 132 4.29 24.15 -7.04
N ALA A 133 3.22 23.39 -7.16
CA ALA A 133 3.22 22.03 -7.68
C ALA A 133 2.15 21.85 -8.77
N TRP A 134 2.50 21.11 -9.80
CA TRP A 134 1.60 20.65 -10.86
C TRP A 134 1.56 19.13 -10.83
N PHE A 135 0.37 18.57 -11.08
CA PHE A 135 0.10 17.13 -11.06
C PHE A 135 -0.68 16.76 -12.33
N ASP A 136 -0.21 15.76 -13.05
CA ASP A 136 -0.78 15.36 -14.32
C ASP A 136 -0.59 13.86 -14.58
N GLU A 137 -1.17 13.35 -15.65
CA GLU A 137 -1.11 11.93 -16.09
C GLU A 137 -1.38 10.96 -14.93
N ILE A 138 -2.34 11.31 -14.05
CA ILE A 138 -2.62 10.55 -12.83
C ILE A 138 -3.40 9.30 -13.19
N GLU A 139 -2.84 8.16 -12.88
CA GLU A 139 -3.42 6.85 -13.14
C GLU A 139 -3.49 5.99 -11.87
N LEU A 140 -4.63 5.35 -11.67
CA LEU A 140 -4.79 4.23 -10.74
C LEU A 140 -5.22 3.01 -11.55
N LYS A 141 -4.35 2.03 -11.62
CA LYS A 141 -4.62 0.77 -12.32
C LYS A 141 -4.62 -0.39 -11.34
N GLU A 142 -5.60 -1.26 -11.48
CA GLU A 142 -5.55 -2.56 -10.83
C GLU A 142 -4.35 -3.31 -11.40
N LEU A 143 -3.44 -3.71 -10.53
CA LEU A 143 -2.43 -4.67 -10.94
C LEU A 143 -3.13 -6.01 -10.93
N VAL A 144 -3.38 -6.56 -12.10
CA VAL A 144 -3.86 -7.94 -12.22
C VAL A 144 -2.95 -8.75 -11.29
N ALA A 145 -3.52 -9.37 -10.28
CA ALA A 145 -2.85 -10.48 -9.65
C ALA A 145 -2.33 -11.31 -10.83
N ILE A 146 -1.00 -11.55 -10.88
CA ILE A 146 -0.46 -12.52 -11.83
C ILE A 146 -1.50 -13.63 -11.82
N PRO A 147 -2.18 -13.90 -12.97
CA PRO A 147 -3.28 -14.84 -12.95
C PRO A 147 -2.74 -15.98 -12.13
N LYS A 148 -3.44 -16.37 -11.03
CA LYS A 148 -3.13 -17.65 -10.40
C LYS A 148 -3.03 -18.52 -11.62
N ILE A 149 -1.82 -18.95 -11.97
CA ILE A 149 -1.69 -20.02 -12.90
C ILE A 149 -2.54 -21.08 -12.20
N GLN A 150 -3.81 -21.17 -12.63
CA GLN A 150 -4.60 -22.37 -12.40
C GLN A 150 -3.89 -23.40 -13.26
N THR A 151 -2.70 -23.72 -12.79
CA THR A 151 -2.22 -25.06 -13.03
C THR A 151 -3.25 -25.90 -12.31
N ASP A 152 -3.94 -26.78 -13.02
CA ASP A 152 -4.51 -28.00 -12.47
C ASP A 152 -3.38 -28.85 -11.87
N VAL A 153 -2.46 -28.22 -11.17
CA VAL A 153 -1.43 -28.87 -10.37
C VAL A 153 -2.18 -29.38 -9.17
N LYS A 154 -2.52 -30.65 -9.21
CA LYS A 154 -2.97 -31.39 -8.05
C LYS A 154 -1.93 -31.17 -6.97
N LEU A 155 -2.23 -30.23 -6.04
CA LEU A 155 -1.33 -29.91 -4.94
C LEU A 155 -1.07 -31.22 -4.19
N ARG A 156 0.20 -31.45 -3.88
CA ARG A 156 0.61 -32.55 -3.02
C ARG A 156 0.17 -32.21 -1.59
N PRO A 157 -0.05 -33.23 -0.74
CA PRO A 157 -0.16 -32.97 0.71
C PRO A 157 1.01 -32.11 1.18
N GLY A 158 0.74 -31.13 2.04
CA GLY A 158 1.76 -30.23 2.55
C GLY A 158 2.86 -30.99 3.31
N ASP A 159 4.11 -30.60 3.09
CA ASP A 159 5.29 -31.16 3.74
C ASP A 159 5.75 -30.24 4.87
N ALA A 160 5.58 -30.68 6.13
CA ALA A 160 5.92 -29.88 7.31
C ALA A 160 7.42 -29.57 7.42
N THR A 161 8.31 -30.47 6.94
CA THR A 161 9.76 -30.23 6.95
C THR A 161 10.13 -29.10 5.99
N ARG A 162 9.62 -29.18 4.76
CA ARG A 162 9.82 -28.12 3.78
C ARG A 162 9.14 -26.82 4.21
N GLY A 163 7.93 -26.90 4.82
CA GLY A 163 7.25 -25.75 5.38
C GLY A 163 8.06 -25.05 6.48
N LYS A 164 8.76 -25.80 7.32
CA LYS A 164 9.69 -25.27 8.33
C LYS A 164 10.87 -24.53 7.69
N ASP A 165 11.44 -25.11 6.65
CA ASP A 165 12.55 -24.46 5.93
C ASP A 165 12.09 -23.18 5.27
N LEU A 166 10.96 -23.20 4.56
CA LEU A 166 10.35 -22.02 3.95
C LEU A 166 10.03 -20.94 4.99
N PHE A 167 9.45 -21.31 6.13
CA PHE A 167 9.15 -20.38 7.23
C PHE A 167 10.39 -19.61 7.70
N ASN A 168 11.54 -20.27 7.75
CA ASN A 168 12.79 -19.68 8.25
C ASN A 168 13.63 -18.98 7.16
N THR A 169 13.63 -19.50 5.94
CA THR A 169 14.67 -19.15 4.95
C THR A 169 14.12 -18.60 3.64
N HIS A 170 12.76 -18.57 3.43
CA HIS A 170 12.22 -18.05 2.18
C HIS A 170 12.65 -16.60 1.95
N PRO A 171 13.27 -16.27 0.78
CA PRO A 171 13.95 -14.98 0.57
C PRO A 171 13.02 -13.76 0.67
N VAL A 172 11.75 -13.93 0.35
CA VAL A 172 10.75 -12.85 0.31
C VAL A 172 9.79 -12.93 1.49
N ALA A 173 9.13 -14.08 1.71
CA ALA A 173 8.11 -14.24 2.75
C ALA A 173 8.71 -14.22 4.16
N ALA A 174 9.85 -14.91 4.39
CA ALA A 174 10.67 -14.86 5.60
C ALA A 174 9.87 -14.71 6.91
N CYS A 175 8.93 -15.64 7.16
CA CYS A 175 7.97 -15.58 8.28
C CYS A 175 8.65 -15.37 9.64
N SER A 176 9.83 -15.98 9.83
CA SER A 176 10.64 -15.85 11.04
C SER A 176 11.18 -14.43 11.29
N ARG A 177 11.14 -13.52 10.33
CA ARG A 177 11.48 -12.10 10.57
C ARG A 177 10.47 -11.39 11.47
N CYS A 178 9.22 -11.86 11.45
CA CYS A 178 8.12 -11.25 12.19
C CYS A 178 7.58 -12.13 13.31
N HIS A 179 7.66 -13.45 13.20
CA HIS A 179 7.07 -14.41 14.12
C HIS A 179 8.12 -15.21 14.88
N VAL A 180 7.87 -15.39 16.17
CA VAL A 180 8.69 -16.28 17.04
C VAL A 180 8.15 -17.70 16.98
N VAL A 181 9.05 -18.68 16.81
CA VAL A 181 8.83 -20.11 17.03
C VAL A 181 10.06 -20.71 17.72
N GLY A 182 9.88 -21.44 18.82
CA GLY A 182 10.97 -22.03 19.58
C GLY A 182 11.97 -21.00 20.16
N GLY A 183 11.46 -19.83 20.55
CA GLY A 183 12.27 -18.73 21.07
C GLY A 183 13.14 -18.02 20.03
N LYS A 184 12.99 -18.32 18.75
CA LYS A 184 13.71 -17.70 17.62
C LYS A 184 12.75 -16.96 16.70
N GLY A 185 13.16 -15.78 16.22
CA GLY A 185 12.37 -14.96 15.29
C GLY A 185 12.10 -13.55 15.78
N GLY A 186 11.36 -12.79 14.97
CA GLY A 186 10.96 -11.42 15.28
C GLY A 186 9.70 -11.35 16.14
N VAL A 187 9.52 -10.20 16.80
CA VAL A 187 8.40 -9.93 17.72
C VAL A 187 7.36 -8.98 17.11
N ILE A 188 7.42 -8.74 15.82
CA ILE A 188 6.47 -7.87 15.11
C ILE A 188 5.10 -8.54 15.02
N GLY A 189 5.06 -9.84 14.73
CA GLY A 189 3.87 -10.66 14.72
C GLY A 189 3.71 -11.46 16.02
N PRO A 190 2.53 -12.07 16.25
CA PRO A 190 2.31 -12.94 17.42
C PRO A 190 3.23 -14.17 17.38
N ALA A 191 3.62 -14.68 18.57
CA ALA A 191 4.32 -15.95 18.69
C ALA A 191 3.44 -17.11 18.22
N LEU A 192 4.03 -18.06 17.49
CA LEU A 192 3.32 -19.15 16.83
C LEU A 192 3.59 -20.54 17.47
N ASP A 193 4.33 -20.60 18.58
CA ASP A 193 4.74 -21.85 19.23
C ASP A 193 3.60 -22.84 19.47
N THR A 194 2.40 -22.35 19.77
CA THR A 194 1.22 -23.16 20.05
C THR A 194 0.02 -22.84 19.16
N ILE A 195 0.29 -22.38 17.94
CA ILE A 195 -0.78 -21.88 17.06
C ILE A 195 -1.80 -22.98 16.73
N ALA A 196 -1.36 -24.20 16.48
CA ALA A 196 -2.24 -25.32 16.16
C ALA A 196 -3.07 -25.81 17.35
N ALA A 197 -2.63 -25.57 18.59
CA ALA A 197 -3.43 -25.85 19.78
C ALA A 197 -4.52 -24.78 20.02
N ARG A 198 -4.27 -23.55 19.58
CA ARG A 198 -5.17 -22.41 19.81
C ARG A 198 -6.17 -22.18 18.66
N LYS A 199 -5.79 -22.53 17.44
CA LYS A 199 -6.54 -22.21 16.23
C LYS A 199 -6.53 -23.39 15.25
N GLY A 200 -7.66 -23.61 14.61
CA GLY A 200 -7.80 -24.66 13.59
C GLY A 200 -7.10 -24.34 12.26
N PRO A 201 -6.93 -25.34 11.38
CA PRO A 201 -6.24 -25.20 10.10
C PRO A 201 -6.88 -24.13 9.19
N ASP A 202 -8.20 -24.01 9.19
CA ASP A 202 -8.91 -23.02 8.36
C ASP A 202 -8.62 -21.59 8.81
N TYR A 203 -8.49 -21.35 10.12
CA TYR A 203 -8.08 -20.06 10.64
C TYR A 203 -6.65 -19.73 10.20
N ILE A 204 -5.73 -20.68 10.36
CA ILE A 204 -4.31 -20.48 9.98
C ILE A 204 -4.21 -20.19 8.48
N LYS A 205 -4.91 -20.98 7.65
CA LYS A 205 -4.95 -20.76 6.20
C LYS A 205 -5.53 -19.40 5.84
N ARG A 206 -6.65 -19.01 6.46
CA ARG A 206 -7.25 -17.69 6.24
C ARG A 206 -6.30 -16.56 6.66
N SER A 207 -5.62 -16.70 7.81
CA SER A 207 -4.64 -15.70 8.26
C SER A 207 -3.46 -15.54 7.32
N LEU A 208 -3.03 -16.61 6.64
CA LEU A 208 -1.99 -16.55 5.60
C LEU A 208 -2.48 -15.82 4.35
N LEU A 209 -3.72 -16.04 3.94
CA LEU A 209 -4.26 -15.52 2.67
C LEU A 209 -4.92 -14.15 2.84
N GLU A 210 -5.54 -13.92 3.99
CA GLU A 210 -6.34 -12.72 4.31
C GLU A 210 -5.99 -12.22 5.72
N PRO A 211 -4.75 -11.74 5.97
CA PRO A 211 -4.24 -11.45 7.32
C PRO A 211 -5.00 -10.32 8.05
N ASN A 212 -5.85 -9.60 7.35
CA ASN A 212 -6.75 -8.58 7.93
C ASN A 212 -8.19 -9.06 8.10
N ALA A 213 -8.53 -10.31 7.75
CA ALA A 213 -9.87 -10.84 7.95
C ALA A 213 -10.22 -10.98 9.45
N GLU A 214 -9.22 -11.34 10.25
CA GLU A 214 -9.34 -11.46 11.71
C GLU A 214 -7.98 -11.14 12.34
N ILE A 215 -7.92 -10.08 13.16
CA ILE A 215 -6.71 -9.73 13.89
C ILE A 215 -6.59 -10.60 15.15
N ALA A 216 -5.38 -11.12 15.40
CA ALA A 216 -5.14 -11.97 16.56
C ALA A 216 -5.49 -11.24 17.86
N GLU A 217 -6.16 -11.93 18.78
CA GLU A 217 -6.52 -11.39 20.07
C GLU A 217 -5.28 -10.93 20.85
N GLY A 218 -5.38 -9.76 21.47
CA GLY A 218 -4.26 -9.14 22.20
C GLY A 218 -3.17 -8.51 21.29
N TYR A 219 -3.32 -8.57 19.96
CA TYR A 219 -2.39 -7.91 19.06
C TYR A 219 -2.61 -6.40 19.05
N PRO A 220 -1.56 -5.57 19.24
CA PRO A 220 -1.73 -4.13 19.51
C PRO A 220 -2.20 -3.33 18.29
N LEU A 221 -2.03 -3.84 17.08
CA LEU A 221 -2.43 -3.15 15.86
C LEU A 221 -3.82 -3.61 15.40
N LYS A 222 -4.63 -2.65 14.94
CA LYS A 222 -5.95 -2.95 14.34
C LYS A 222 -5.86 -3.43 12.89
N VAL A 223 -4.70 -3.33 12.28
CA VAL A 223 -4.41 -3.76 10.91
C VAL A 223 -3.13 -4.59 10.94
N SER A 224 -3.16 -5.75 10.30
CA SER A 224 -1.99 -6.62 10.21
C SER A 224 -0.94 -6.03 9.25
N PRO A 225 0.33 -5.90 9.65
CA PRO A 225 1.42 -5.58 8.73
C PRO A 225 1.81 -6.76 7.84
N MET A 226 1.32 -7.97 8.15
CA MET A 226 1.58 -9.17 7.37
C MET A 226 0.91 -9.05 5.98
N PRO A 227 1.64 -9.20 4.88
CA PRO A 227 1.03 -9.23 3.54
C PRO A 227 0.29 -10.55 3.31
N PRO A 228 -0.72 -10.58 2.41
CA PRO A 228 -1.30 -11.83 1.95
C PRO A 228 -0.23 -12.73 1.32
N MET A 229 -0.04 -13.95 1.83
CA MET A 229 1.06 -14.83 1.43
C MET A 229 0.92 -15.37 0.00
N ASN A 230 -0.27 -15.43 -0.56
CA ASN A 230 -0.49 -15.77 -1.97
C ASN A 230 0.09 -14.74 -2.97
N LEU A 231 0.57 -13.61 -2.48
CA LEU A 231 1.31 -12.61 -3.27
C LEU A 231 2.83 -12.89 -3.31
N LEU A 232 3.32 -13.72 -2.39
CA LEU A 232 4.75 -13.93 -2.14
C LEU A 232 5.17 -15.40 -2.28
N LEU A 233 4.23 -16.33 -2.19
CA LEU A 233 4.44 -17.78 -2.14
C LEU A 233 3.65 -18.49 -3.22
N GLU A 234 4.23 -19.54 -3.76
CA GLU A 234 3.53 -20.47 -4.64
C GLU A 234 2.47 -21.29 -3.85
N PRO A 235 1.40 -21.76 -4.50
CA PRO A 235 0.34 -22.51 -3.83
C PRO A 235 0.85 -23.72 -3.02
N GLN A 236 1.84 -24.45 -3.52
CA GLN A 236 2.41 -25.59 -2.80
C GLN A 236 3.23 -25.15 -1.57
N GLU A 237 3.91 -24.03 -1.63
CA GLU A 237 4.66 -23.48 -0.49
C GLU A 237 3.73 -23.05 0.64
N ILE A 238 2.54 -22.53 0.31
CA ILE A 238 1.50 -22.20 1.30
C ILE A 238 1.01 -23.47 2.00
N GLU A 239 0.74 -24.56 1.27
CA GLU A 239 0.33 -25.83 1.85
C GLU A 239 1.44 -26.44 2.73
N ASP A 240 2.70 -26.31 2.34
CA ASP A 240 3.84 -26.78 3.12
C ASP A 240 3.99 -26.00 4.43
N ILE A 241 3.92 -24.66 4.36
CA ILE A 241 3.96 -23.79 5.56
C ILE A 241 2.75 -24.07 6.45
N LEU A 242 1.56 -24.22 5.90
CA LEU A 242 0.36 -24.58 6.66
C LEU A 242 0.56 -25.91 7.41
N SER A 243 1.11 -26.92 6.71
CA SER A 243 1.44 -28.21 7.31
C SER A 243 2.43 -28.09 8.47
N TYR A 244 3.47 -27.26 8.33
CA TYR A 244 4.41 -26.98 9.41
C TYR A 244 3.71 -26.29 10.59
N LEU A 245 2.95 -25.22 10.35
CA LEU A 245 2.26 -24.49 11.42
C LEU A 245 1.29 -25.38 12.20
N GLN A 246 0.69 -26.40 11.57
CA GLN A 246 -0.16 -27.39 12.21
C GLN A 246 0.60 -28.35 13.15
N THR A 247 1.92 -28.42 13.08
CA THR A 247 2.75 -29.18 14.03
C THR A 247 3.03 -28.43 15.33
N LEU A 248 2.82 -27.11 15.37
CA LEU A 248 3.12 -26.24 16.50
C LEU A 248 1.97 -26.27 17.53
N LYS A 249 2.07 -27.21 18.49
CA LYS A 249 1.06 -27.49 19.53
C LYS A 249 1.55 -27.10 20.90
#